data_50fcfaea509f820dabdf666fe11df560
#
_entry.id   50fcfaea509f820dabdf666fe11df560
#
_cell.length_a   1.000
_cell.length_b   1.000
_cell.length_c   1.000
_cell.angle_alpha   90.00
_cell.angle_beta   90.00
_cell.angle_gamma   90.00
#
_symmetry.space_group_name_H-M   'P 1'
#
loop_
_entity.id
_entity.type
_entity.pdbx_description
1 polymer ?
#
loop_
_entity_poly.entity_id
_entity_poly.type
_entity_poly.pdbx_seq_one_letter_code
_entity_poly.pdbx_strand_id
1 'polypeptide(L)'
;MKHIVVVTTSRADYGIIRPILLASQNSSGLRMELLAMGAHRVNDQGRTLGEIEADGFSTCIVPHSAPQSDDPRGIAGALSGALDGMAEQLSEIRPDLLLVVGDRYETFAATAAAVPFALPCAHIHGGEITEGAIDDVFRHAITKMSHLHFPSTQVYGDRIAQLGEDRWRIHVCGAPSLDNLNLVPSWTRNQLESSLGLSLSTPTLLVTLHPETLAYQDTDQQVAILLDALEEVGIQAVFTGANVDTRGSRIRSAIQSASDRIDRYRMIASLGQAGYFGLMKHASAMVGNSSSGLIEAPSFELPVVNIGDRQQGRIRGANVLDVPWETRAIAKAIQTAVSPAFKTTIRQTKNPYGDGHAAKRIVDVLERIPVDKRLLRKHFIDAIPLHQPIQQESW
;
A
#
# COMPACT_ATOMS: atom_id res chain seq x y z
N MET A 1 9.59 -10.18 27.57
CA MET A 1 8.58 -9.78 26.56
C MET A 1 9.17 -8.62 25.79
N LYS A 2 9.32 -8.74 24.47
CA LYS A 2 9.88 -7.65 23.62
C LYS A 2 8.85 -6.56 23.44
N HIS A 3 9.27 -5.32 23.61
CA HIS A 3 8.46 -4.14 23.37
C HIS A 3 8.73 -3.62 21.95
N ILE A 4 7.74 -3.71 21.07
CA ILE A 4 7.83 -3.28 19.66
C ILE A 4 6.93 -2.08 19.47
N VAL A 5 7.50 -0.98 19.00
CA VAL A 5 6.75 0.17 18.51
C VAL A 5 6.43 -0.05 17.04
N VAL A 6 5.16 0.11 16.68
CA VAL A 6 4.64 -0.04 15.31
C VAL A 6 4.16 1.32 14.82
N VAL A 7 4.67 1.75 13.67
CA VAL A 7 4.30 3.05 13.08
C VAL A 7 3.24 2.87 12.01
N THR A 8 2.19 3.69 12.07
CA THR A 8 1.16 3.82 11.04
C THR A 8 1.03 5.28 10.61
N THR A 9 1.00 5.54 9.31
CA THR A 9 0.98 6.91 8.77
C THR A 9 -0.33 7.24 8.06
N SER A 10 -1.11 6.21 7.70
CA SER A 10 -2.35 6.34 6.99
C SER A 10 -3.27 5.14 7.24
N ARG A 11 -4.53 5.28 6.81
CA ARG A 11 -5.50 4.18 6.84
C ARG A 11 -5.03 2.95 6.05
N ALA A 12 -4.34 3.18 4.92
CA ALA A 12 -3.80 2.09 4.10
C ALA A 12 -2.74 1.30 4.86
N ASP A 13 -1.85 1.99 5.57
CA ASP A 13 -0.82 1.35 6.39
C ASP A 13 -1.44 0.58 7.56
N TYR A 14 -2.46 1.17 8.21
CA TYR A 14 -3.17 0.47 9.27
C TYR A 14 -3.80 -0.83 8.77
N GLY A 15 -4.38 -0.83 7.57
CA GLY A 15 -4.91 -2.04 6.93
C GLY A 15 -3.86 -3.14 6.72
N ILE A 16 -2.58 -2.78 6.53
CA ILE A 16 -1.47 -3.73 6.44
C ILE A 16 -1.02 -4.21 7.83
N ILE A 17 -0.99 -3.30 8.81
CA ILE A 17 -0.49 -3.56 10.17
C ILE A 17 -1.53 -4.31 11.02
N ARG A 18 -2.81 -4.04 10.83
CA ARG A 18 -3.91 -4.59 11.61
C ARG A 18 -3.84 -6.11 11.81
N PRO A 19 -3.65 -6.95 10.77
CA PRO A 19 -3.52 -8.39 10.95
C PRO A 19 -2.35 -8.79 11.85
N ILE A 20 -1.24 -8.05 11.81
CA ILE A 20 -0.04 -8.29 12.61
C ILE A 20 -0.32 -7.98 14.08
N LEU A 21 -0.99 -6.85 14.35
CA LEU A 21 -1.40 -6.48 15.70
C LEU A 21 -2.34 -7.53 16.30
N LEU A 22 -3.35 -7.98 15.54
CA LEU A 22 -4.28 -9.01 15.98
C LEU A 22 -3.57 -10.36 16.23
N ALA A 23 -2.65 -10.75 15.34
CA ALA A 23 -1.87 -11.98 15.53
C ALA A 23 -0.97 -11.90 16.76
N SER A 24 -0.42 -10.71 17.06
CA SER A 24 0.47 -10.52 18.22
C SER A 24 -0.24 -10.60 19.57
N GLN A 25 -1.55 -10.38 19.64
CA GLN A 25 -2.33 -10.53 20.89
C GLN A 25 -2.29 -11.95 21.45
N ASN A 26 -2.03 -12.94 20.60
CA ASN A 26 -1.88 -14.34 21.01
C ASN A 26 -0.43 -14.71 21.41
N SER A 27 0.51 -13.77 21.33
CA SER A 27 1.92 -13.98 21.70
C SER A 27 2.18 -13.54 23.15
N SER A 28 2.74 -14.40 23.96
CA SER A 28 3.22 -14.05 25.29
C SER A 28 4.61 -13.39 25.27
N GLY A 29 5.31 -13.44 24.14
CA GLY A 29 6.67 -12.94 23.97
C GLY A 29 6.73 -11.49 23.45
N LEU A 30 5.63 -10.94 22.93
CA LEU A 30 5.57 -9.60 22.31
C LEU A 30 4.59 -8.67 23.02
N ARG A 31 4.98 -7.39 23.10
CA ARG A 31 4.10 -6.27 23.39
C ARG A 31 4.22 -5.29 22.21
N MET A 32 3.12 -5.02 21.51
CA MET A 32 3.10 -4.02 20.45
C MET A 32 2.41 -2.75 20.92
N GLU A 33 3.03 -1.59 20.63
CA GLU A 33 2.53 -0.26 20.91
C GLU A 33 2.46 0.53 19.61
N LEU A 34 1.32 1.19 19.33
CA LEU A 34 1.06 1.83 18.06
C LEU A 34 1.31 3.34 18.14
N LEU A 35 2.13 3.86 17.23
CA LEU A 35 2.33 5.28 16.99
C LEU A 35 1.67 5.68 15.67
N ALA A 36 0.75 6.64 15.74
CA ALA A 36 0.08 7.22 14.57
C ALA A 36 0.69 8.57 14.20
N MET A 37 0.93 8.77 12.91
CA MET A 37 1.47 10.00 12.36
C MET A 37 0.86 10.34 10.99
N GLY A 38 1.27 11.43 10.36
CA GLY A 38 0.87 11.78 9.01
C GLY A 38 -0.64 11.99 8.86
N ALA A 39 -1.24 11.26 7.94
CA ALA A 39 -2.65 11.37 7.56
C ALA A 39 -3.64 11.08 8.69
N HIS A 40 -3.26 10.30 9.71
CA HIS A 40 -4.11 10.08 10.89
C HIS A 40 -4.43 11.36 11.69
N ARG A 41 -3.67 12.43 11.49
CA ARG A 41 -3.85 13.72 12.16
C ARG A 41 -4.77 14.69 11.42
N VAL A 42 -5.15 14.38 10.18
CA VAL A 42 -5.94 15.29 9.33
C VAL A 42 -7.42 14.93 9.45
N ASN A 43 -8.20 15.81 10.09
CA ASN A 43 -9.63 15.58 10.39
C ASN A 43 -10.50 15.35 9.14
N ASP A 44 -10.13 15.92 7.99
CA ASP A 44 -10.90 15.84 6.73
C ASP A 44 -10.79 14.48 6.02
N GLN A 45 -9.96 13.56 6.53
CA GLN A 45 -9.68 12.26 5.89
C GLN A 45 -10.46 11.08 6.46
N GLY A 46 -11.48 11.39 7.25
CA GLY A 46 -12.28 10.39 7.96
C GLY A 46 -11.63 9.98 9.30
N ARG A 47 -12.41 9.38 10.17
CA ARG A 47 -11.99 8.96 11.53
C ARG A 47 -11.05 7.74 11.47
N THR A 48 -9.87 7.88 10.87
CA THR A 48 -8.91 6.77 10.72
C THR A 48 -8.42 6.24 12.07
N LEU A 49 -8.32 7.11 13.09
CA LEU A 49 -8.06 6.69 14.48
C LEU A 49 -9.22 5.89 15.07
N GLY A 50 -10.46 6.20 14.70
CA GLY A 50 -11.63 5.46 15.18
C GLY A 50 -11.66 3.99 14.74
N GLU A 51 -11.04 3.64 13.61
CA GLU A 51 -10.89 2.22 13.20
C GLU A 51 -9.90 1.50 14.14
N ILE A 52 -8.82 2.16 14.53
CA ILE A 52 -7.82 1.63 15.47
C ILE A 52 -8.42 1.42 16.86
N GLU A 53 -9.17 2.41 17.35
CA GLU A 53 -9.86 2.37 18.63
C GLU A 53 -10.96 1.28 18.66
N ALA A 54 -11.70 1.13 17.55
CA ALA A 54 -12.73 0.10 17.42
C ALA A 54 -12.15 -1.33 17.44
N ASP A 55 -10.92 -1.50 16.98
CA ASP A 55 -10.18 -2.78 17.08
C ASP A 55 -9.57 -3.00 18.49
N GLY A 56 -9.72 -2.05 19.41
CA GLY A 56 -9.25 -2.15 20.80
C GLY A 56 -7.79 -1.78 21.01
N PHE A 57 -7.15 -1.11 20.04
CA PHE A 57 -5.76 -0.66 20.17
C PHE A 57 -5.70 0.78 20.66
N SER A 58 -4.85 1.02 21.66
CA SER A 58 -4.47 2.37 22.06
C SER A 58 -3.37 2.91 21.16
N THR A 59 -3.40 4.21 20.87
CA THR A 59 -2.49 4.84 19.94
C THR A 59 -1.94 6.14 20.52
N CYS A 60 -0.64 6.31 20.51
CA CYS A 60 -0.01 7.61 20.72
C CYS A 60 0.14 8.34 19.38
N ILE A 61 -0.12 9.65 19.37
CA ILE A 61 -0.02 10.49 18.18
C ILE A 61 1.33 11.20 18.18
N VAL A 62 2.13 10.98 17.13
CA VAL A 62 3.40 11.67 16.94
C VAL A 62 3.14 13.13 16.56
N PRO A 63 3.64 14.12 17.32
CA PRO A 63 3.41 15.53 17.03
C PRO A 63 4.11 15.97 15.72
N HIS A 64 3.65 17.08 15.14
CA HIS A 64 4.26 17.79 13.98
C HIS A 64 4.44 16.97 12.68
N SER A 65 3.81 15.80 12.55
CA SER A 65 4.00 14.89 11.41
C SER A 65 3.07 15.14 10.23
N ALA A 66 2.16 16.11 10.28
CA ALA A 66 1.23 16.42 9.18
C ALA A 66 1.72 17.61 8.35
N PRO A 67 1.64 17.57 7.00
CA PRO A 67 2.04 18.67 6.15
C PRO A 67 1.07 19.85 6.27
N GLN A 68 1.61 21.08 6.18
CA GLN A 68 0.82 22.32 6.18
C GLN A 68 0.33 22.68 4.76
N SER A 69 1.00 22.16 3.73
CA SER A 69 0.64 22.28 2.32
C SER A 69 1.05 21.02 1.57
N ASP A 70 0.45 20.80 0.39
CA ASP A 70 0.73 19.64 -0.50
C ASP A 70 1.82 19.96 -1.54
N ASP A 71 2.62 21.00 -1.32
CA ASP A 71 3.77 21.35 -2.12
C ASP A 71 5.09 20.71 -1.58
N PRO A 72 6.19 20.73 -2.36
CA PRO A 72 7.46 20.12 -1.92
C PRO A 72 8.01 20.70 -0.62
N ARG A 73 7.78 21.97 -0.33
CA ARG A 73 8.23 22.62 0.91
C ARG A 73 7.42 22.16 2.11
N GLY A 74 6.10 22.02 1.96
CA GLY A 74 5.20 21.50 3.01
C GLY A 74 5.54 20.07 3.37
N ILE A 75 5.82 19.22 2.37
CA ILE A 75 6.25 17.83 2.56
C ILE A 75 7.60 17.77 3.28
N ALA A 76 8.59 18.59 2.87
CA ALA A 76 9.88 18.66 3.53
C ALA A 76 9.80 19.15 4.99
N GLY A 77 8.89 20.11 5.26
CA GLY A 77 8.59 20.57 6.61
C GLY A 77 7.95 19.49 7.48
N ALA A 78 6.99 18.74 6.92
CA ALA A 78 6.37 17.61 7.61
C ALA A 78 7.35 16.47 7.90
N LEU A 79 8.27 16.17 6.96
CA LEU A 79 9.36 15.21 7.17
C LEU A 79 10.23 15.62 8.36
N SER A 80 10.64 16.89 8.44
CA SER A 80 11.45 17.41 9.55
C SER A 80 10.71 17.31 10.89
N GLY A 81 9.43 17.72 10.92
CA GLY A 81 8.61 17.64 12.13
C GLY A 81 8.31 16.19 12.55
N ALA A 82 8.12 15.30 11.59
CA ALA A 82 7.91 13.88 11.85
C ALA A 82 9.16 13.22 12.47
N LEU A 83 10.35 13.60 12.02
CA LEU A 83 11.62 13.11 12.56
C LEU A 83 11.80 13.57 14.00
N ASP A 84 11.59 14.86 14.29
CA ASP A 84 11.69 15.44 15.63
C ASP A 84 10.69 14.82 16.60
N GLY A 85 9.41 14.79 16.22
CA GLY A 85 8.35 14.19 17.04
C GLY A 85 8.54 12.70 17.28
N MET A 86 9.11 11.97 16.32
CA MET A 86 9.43 10.55 16.51
C MET A 86 10.60 10.36 17.46
N ALA A 87 11.64 11.20 17.38
CA ALA A 87 12.77 11.18 18.31
C ALA A 87 12.34 11.43 19.76
N GLU A 88 11.40 12.37 19.98
CA GLU A 88 10.77 12.61 21.28
C GLU A 88 10.09 11.34 21.81
N GLN A 89 9.21 10.73 21.02
CA GLN A 89 8.50 9.50 21.41
C GLN A 89 9.46 8.33 21.71
N LEU A 90 10.49 8.12 20.89
CA LEU A 90 11.48 7.06 21.11
C LEU A 90 12.29 7.27 22.38
N SER A 91 12.58 8.53 22.76
CA SER A 91 13.31 8.84 23.99
C SER A 91 12.52 8.48 25.26
N GLU A 92 11.18 8.61 25.20
CA GLU A 92 10.27 8.30 26.30
C GLU A 92 9.95 6.80 26.37
N ILE A 93 9.55 6.20 25.24
CA ILE A 93 9.05 4.82 25.16
C ILE A 93 10.18 3.80 25.33
N ARG A 94 11.34 4.05 24.73
CA ARG A 94 12.53 3.16 24.71
C ARG A 94 12.18 1.72 24.32
N PRO A 95 11.65 1.48 23.13
CA PRO A 95 11.27 0.15 22.68
C PRO A 95 12.51 -0.71 22.36
N ASP A 96 12.32 -2.02 22.25
CA ASP A 96 13.36 -2.94 21.81
C ASP A 96 13.53 -2.98 20.29
N LEU A 97 12.44 -2.67 19.54
CA LEU A 97 12.42 -2.72 18.07
C LEU A 97 11.36 -1.77 17.50
N LEU A 98 11.65 -1.17 16.36
CA LEU A 98 10.71 -0.39 15.56
C LEU A 98 10.22 -1.21 14.37
N LEU A 99 8.90 -1.34 14.20
CA LEU A 99 8.27 -1.96 13.03
C LEU A 99 7.63 -0.89 12.14
N VAL A 100 8.04 -0.86 10.88
CA VAL A 100 7.57 0.12 9.90
C VAL A 100 7.07 -0.56 8.64
N VAL A 101 6.15 0.12 7.91
CA VAL A 101 5.57 -0.40 6.69
C VAL A 101 5.70 0.59 5.53
N GLY A 102 5.99 0.08 4.34
CA GLY A 102 5.92 0.82 3.09
C GLY A 102 7.05 1.82 2.87
N ASP A 103 6.70 2.97 2.33
CA ASP A 103 7.62 3.86 1.62
C ASP A 103 7.33 5.35 1.82
N ARG A 104 6.39 5.69 2.68
CA ARG A 104 6.03 7.09 2.87
C ARG A 104 7.14 7.89 3.54
N TYR A 105 7.18 9.20 3.29
CA TYR A 105 8.17 10.09 3.90
C TYR A 105 8.08 10.10 5.45
N GLU A 106 6.88 9.90 6.02
CA GLU A 106 6.72 9.78 7.47
C GLU A 106 7.38 8.50 8.00
N THR A 107 7.26 7.40 7.26
CA THR A 107 7.92 6.12 7.57
C THR A 107 9.45 6.26 7.50
N PHE A 108 9.94 7.00 6.51
CA PHE A 108 11.36 7.34 6.41
C PHE A 108 11.81 8.16 7.61
N ALA A 109 11.04 9.18 8.02
CA ALA A 109 11.35 10.00 9.20
C ALA A 109 11.45 9.16 10.47
N ALA A 110 10.46 8.26 10.69
CA ALA A 110 10.45 7.37 11.85
C ALA A 110 11.67 6.44 11.87
N THR A 111 12.03 5.88 10.72
CA THR A 111 13.20 5.00 10.61
C THR A 111 14.50 5.74 10.80
N ALA A 112 14.63 6.95 10.25
CA ALA A 112 15.82 7.81 10.40
C ALA A 112 15.98 8.25 11.85
N ALA A 113 14.89 8.59 12.55
CA ALA A 113 14.92 8.94 13.97
C ALA A 113 15.40 7.79 14.86
N ALA A 114 15.19 6.53 14.48
CA ALA A 114 15.64 5.37 15.25
C ALA A 114 17.16 5.13 15.20
N VAL A 115 17.84 5.62 14.16
CA VAL A 115 19.29 5.37 13.95
C VAL A 115 20.16 5.89 15.10
N PRO A 116 20.03 7.16 15.57
CA PRO A 116 20.84 7.67 16.70
C PRO A 116 20.59 6.92 18.02
N PHE A 117 19.40 6.29 18.19
CA PHE A 117 19.08 5.50 19.37
C PHE A 117 19.67 4.08 19.32
N ALA A 118 20.35 3.71 18.23
CA ALA A 118 20.78 2.33 17.95
C ALA A 118 19.61 1.34 18.09
N LEU A 119 18.41 1.76 17.71
CA LEU A 119 17.18 0.97 17.76
C LEU A 119 17.05 0.14 16.48
N PRO A 120 16.99 -1.20 16.56
CA PRO A 120 16.80 -2.00 15.37
C PRO A 120 15.42 -1.77 14.77
N CYS A 121 15.37 -1.67 13.43
CA CYS A 121 14.15 -1.50 12.65
C CYS A 121 13.83 -2.75 11.85
N ALA A 122 12.54 -3.08 11.75
CA ALA A 122 11.98 -4.10 10.88
C ALA A 122 11.07 -3.45 9.83
N HIS A 123 11.27 -3.77 8.55
CA HIS A 123 10.61 -3.14 7.41
C HIS A 123 9.74 -4.12 6.65
N ILE A 124 8.45 -3.82 6.55
CA ILE A 124 7.46 -4.56 5.76
C ILE A 124 7.32 -3.87 4.40
N HIS A 125 7.17 -4.65 3.33
CA HIS A 125 7.08 -4.18 1.93
C HIS A 125 8.35 -3.49 1.41
N GLY A 126 9.53 -3.81 1.98
CA GLY A 126 10.82 -3.45 1.39
C GLY A 126 11.09 -4.21 0.10
N GLY A 127 11.96 -3.65 -0.76
CA GLY A 127 12.39 -4.28 -2.02
C GLY A 127 11.38 -4.20 -3.17
N GLU A 128 10.18 -3.65 -2.96
CA GLU A 128 9.23 -3.33 -4.03
C GLU A 128 9.75 -2.16 -4.87
N ILE A 129 9.22 -2.00 -6.08
CA ILE A 129 9.50 -0.86 -6.96
C ILE A 129 8.20 -0.11 -7.24
N THR A 130 8.28 1.21 -7.34
CA THR A 130 7.18 2.09 -7.72
C THR A 130 7.77 3.23 -8.55
N GLU A 131 8.21 2.92 -9.78
CA GLU A 131 9.02 3.82 -10.63
C GLU A 131 8.34 5.18 -10.92
N GLY A 132 7.01 5.23 -10.88
CA GLY A 132 6.23 6.47 -11.06
C GLY A 132 6.05 7.33 -9.81
N ALA A 133 6.72 7.02 -8.68
CA ALA A 133 6.53 7.71 -7.40
C ALA A 133 7.84 8.07 -6.71
N ILE A 134 7.87 9.25 -6.05
CA ILE A 134 8.99 9.68 -5.20
C ILE A 134 9.21 8.74 -4.00
N ASP A 135 8.16 8.02 -3.61
CA ASP A 135 8.17 7.07 -2.49
C ASP A 135 9.17 5.93 -2.70
N ASP A 136 9.52 5.61 -3.95
CA ASP A 136 10.49 4.55 -4.28
C ASP A 136 11.87 4.83 -3.65
N VAL A 137 12.31 6.08 -3.68
CA VAL A 137 13.57 6.52 -3.06
C VAL A 137 13.52 6.30 -1.54
N PHE A 138 12.42 6.68 -0.89
CA PHE A 138 12.25 6.49 0.53
C PHE A 138 12.23 5.00 0.89
N ARG A 139 11.53 4.16 0.11
CA ARG A 139 11.47 2.71 0.34
C ARG A 139 12.86 2.08 0.41
N HIS A 140 13.71 2.36 -0.57
CA HIS A 140 15.07 1.78 -0.60
C HIS A 140 15.94 2.33 0.52
N ALA A 141 15.80 3.60 0.89
CA ALA A 141 16.48 4.19 2.03
C ALA A 141 16.02 3.55 3.37
N ILE A 142 14.71 3.36 3.58
CA ILE A 142 14.16 2.67 4.75
C ILE A 142 14.69 1.24 4.82
N THR A 143 14.67 0.50 3.70
CA THR A 143 15.24 -0.84 3.62
C THR A 143 16.70 -0.82 4.08
N LYS A 144 17.51 0.13 3.62
CA LYS A 144 18.92 0.20 3.96
C LYS A 144 19.19 0.55 5.44
N MET A 145 18.33 1.34 6.07
CA MET A 145 18.38 1.64 7.50
C MET A 145 17.83 0.51 8.38
N SER A 146 17.02 -0.40 7.83
CA SER A 146 16.36 -1.47 8.57
C SER A 146 17.27 -2.68 8.79
N HIS A 147 16.98 -3.47 9.82
CA HIS A 147 17.76 -4.60 10.29
C HIS A 147 17.10 -5.95 10.01
N LEU A 148 15.76 -5.96 9.89
CA LEU A 148 14.95 -7.09 9.48
C LEU A 148 14.05 -6.66 8.32
N HIS A 149 13.79 -7.58 7.40
CA HIS A 149 13.06 -7.30 6.19
C HIS A 149 11.97 -8.34 5.97
N PHE A 150 10.74 -7.86 5.75
CA PHE A 150 9.57 -8.68 5.48
C PHE A 150 9.01 -8.35 4.08
N PRO A 151 9.72 -8.74 3.01
CA PRO A 151 9.21 -8.56 1.65
C PRO A 151 8.01 -9.47 1.39
N SER A 152 7.11 -9.00 0.53
CA SER A 152 5.91 -9.75 0.16
C SER A 152 6.18 -10.91 -0.79
N THR A 153 7.27 -10.86 -1.57
CA THR A 153 7.62 -11.89 -2.56
C THR A 153 9.10 -12.21 -2.55
N GLN A 154 9.47 -13.37 -3.13
CA GLN A 154 10.87 -13.77 -3.25
C GLN A 154 11.69 -12.78 -4.10
N VAL A 155 11.11 -12.26 -5.20
CA VAL A 155 11.79 -11.28 -6.06
C VAL A 155 12.18 -10.02 -5.30
N TYR A 156 11.31 -9.54 -4.42
CA TYR A 156 11.60 -8.39 -3.56
C TYR A 156 12.62 -8.74 -2.48
N GLY A 157 12.59 -9.96 -1.96
CA GLY A 157 13.64 -10.47 -1.05
C GLY A 157 15.02 -10.51 -1.71
N ASP A 158 15.08 -10.96 -2.96
CA ASP A 158 16.34 -10.99 -3.73
C ASP A 158 16.86 -9.57 -4.03
N ARG A 159 15.97 -8.62 -4.31
CA ARG A 159 16.35 -7.20 -4.47
C ARG A 159 16.90 -6.59 -3.18
N ILE A 160 16.33 -6.92 -2.03
CA ILE A 160 16.89 -6.50 -0.73
C ILE A 160 18.30 -7.07 -0.54
N ALA A 161 18.52 -8.33 -0.92
CA ALA A 161 19.87 -8.92 -0.87
C ALA A 161 20.84 -8.20 -1.82
N GLN A 162 20.40 -7.74 -3.02
CA GLN A 162 21.20 -6.93 -3.93
C GLN A 162 21.57 -5.55 -3.35
N LEU A 163 20.77 -5.00 -2.44
CA LEU A 163 21.10 -3.80 -1.68
C LEU A 163 22.18 -4.04 -0.60
N GLY A 164 22.76 -5.23 -0.54
CA GLY A 164 23.82 -5.60 0.39
C GLY A 164 23.31 -6.02 1.78
N GLU A 165 22.06 -6.45 1.87
CA GLU A 165 21.50 -7.00 3.11
C GLU A 165 21.79 -8.50 3.21
N ASP A 166 22.12 -8.96 4.43
CA ASP A 166 22.40 -10.36 4.71
C ASP A 166 21.09 -11.19 4.62
N ARG A 167 21.14 -12.34 3.94
CA ARG A 167 19.96 -13.19 3.68
C ARG A 167 19.23 -13.65 4.94
N TRP A 168 19.92 -13.84 6.06
CA TRP A 168 19.26 -14.26 7.31
C TRP A 168 18.35 -13.17 7.92
N ARG A 169 18.48 -11.94 7.45
CA ARG A 169 17.65 -10.79 7.84
C ARG A 169 16.37 -10.67 7.00
N ILE A 170 16.28 -11.44 5.91
CA ILE A 170 15.23 -11.33 4.89
C ILE A 170 14.27 -12.50 5.04
N HIS A 171 13.02 -12.20 5.40
CA HIS A 171 11.97 -13.20 5.63
C HIS A 171 10.81 -12.94 4.68
N VAL A 172 10.70 -13.70 3.60
CA VAL A 172 9.58 -13.58 2.65
C VAL A 172 8.31 -14.09 3.31
N CYS A 173 7.39 -13.18 3.61
CA CYS A 173 6.19 -13.49 4.41
C CYS A 173 4.88 -13.47 3.62
N GLY A 174 4.84 -12.83 2.46
CA GLY A 174 3.62 -12.44 1.77
C GLY A 174 3.19 -11.02 2.16
N ALA A 175 2.15 -10.52 1.51
CA ALA A 175 1.56 -9.21 1.82
C ALA A 175 0.56 -9.34 2.99
N PRO A 176 0.78 -8.64 4.12
CA PRO A 176 -0.13 -8.76 5.28
C PRO A 176 -1.55 -8.25 5.01
N SER A 177 -1.73 -7.37 4.02
CA SER A 177 -3.07 -6.91 3.64
C SER A 177 -3.99 -8.05 3.19
N LEU A 178 -3.42 -9.16 2.66
CA LEU A 178 -4.17 -10.35 2.26
C LEU A 178 -4.75 -11.14 3.45
N ASP A 179 -4.16 -11.03 4.62
CA ASP A 179 -4.66 -11.71 5.83
C ASP A 179 -6.05 -11.15 6.22
N ASN A 180 -6.34 -9.90 5.86
CA ASN A 180 -7.66 -9.30 6.08
C ASN A 180 -8.80 -10.03 5.33
N LEU A 181 -8.50 -10.74 4.26
CA LEU A 181 -9.51 -11.55 3.53
C LEU A 181 -10.12 -12.63 4.44
N ASN A 182 -9.35 -13.10 5.42
CA ASN A 182 -9.79 -14.09 6.41
C ASN A 182 -10.36 -13.45 7.68
N LEU A 183 -10.00 -12.20 7.98
CA LEU A 183 -10.35 -11.49 9.22
C LEU A 183 -11.61 -10.63 9.07
N VAL A 184 -11.87 -10.10 7.87
CA VAL A 184 -12.95 -9.15 7.63
C VAL A 184 -14.01 -9.79 6.74
N PRO A 185 -15.21 -10.06 7.26
CA PRO A 185 -16.32 -10.53 6.43
C PRO A 185 -16.65 -9.49 5.35
N SER A 186 -16.57 -9.90 4.09
CA SER A 186 -16.95 -9.02 2.97
C SER A 186 -18.46 -8.79 2.93
N TRP A 187 -18.88 -7.58 2.56
CA TRP A 187 -20.30 -7.29 2.36
C TRP A 187 -20.91 -8.20 1.29
N THR A 188 -22.14 -8.60 1.55
CA THR A 188 -22.97 -9.31 0.58
C THR A 188 -23.38 -8.38 -0.57
N ARG A 189 -23.84 -8.96 -1.69
CA ARG A 189 -24.37 -8.19 -2.80
C ARG A 189 -25.48 -7.23 -2.37
N ASN A 190 -26.44 -7.70 -1.56
CA ASN A 190 -27.56 -6.87 -1.11
C ASN A 190 -27.12 -5.67 -0.27
N GLN A 191 -26.12 -5.84 0.61
CA GLN A 191 -25.55 -4.74 1.39
C GLN A 191 -24.87 -3.70 0.49
N LEU A 192 -24.13 -4.17 -0.52
CA LEU A 192 -23.49 -3.28 -1.51
C LEU A 192 -24.55 -2.54 -2.34
N GLU A 193 -25.53 -3.23 -2.90
CA GLU A 193 -26.59 -2.63 -3.72
C GLU A 193 -27.38 -1.58 -2.92
N SER A 194 -27.68 -1.88 -1.66
CA SER A 194 -28.35 -0.92 -0.76
C SER A 194 -27.49 0.31 -0.49
N SER A 195 -26.18 0.14 -0.28
CA SER A 195 -25.25 1.24 0.01
C SER A 195 -24.95 2.08 -1.23
N LEU A 196 -24.84 1.44 -2.40
CA LEU A 196 -24.46 2.09 -3.66
C LEU A 196 -25.66 2.71 -4.39
N GLY A 197 -26.87 2.24 -4.11
CA GLY A 197 -28.06 2.60 -4.90
C GLY A 197 -27.95 2.13 -6.36
N LEU A 198 -27.23 1.02 -6.60
CA LEU A 198 -27.00 0.42 -7.92
C LEU A 198 -27.20 -1.08 -7.84
N SER A 199 -27.73 -1.69 -8.92
CA SER A 199 -27.80 -3.15 -9.02
C SER A 199 -26.47 -3.73 -9.51
N LEU A 200 -25.94 -4.71 -8.80
CA LEU A 200 -24.75 -5.48 -9.17
C LEU A 200 -25.10 -6.74 -10.01
N SER A 201 -26.34 -6.88 -10.44
CA SER A 201 -26.73 -7.88 -11.45
C SER A 201 -26.25 -7.50 -12.86
N THR A 202 -25.98 -6.22 -13.10
CA THR A 202 -25.33 -5.73 -14.32
C THR A 202 -23.81 -5.68 -14.14
N PRO A 203 -23.02 -5.81 -15.22
CA PRO A 203 -21.58 -5.62 -15.16
C PRO A 203 -21.22 -4.30 -14.51
N THR A 204 -20.32 -4.34 -13.51
CA THR A 204 -19.91 -3.17 -12.73
C THR A 204 -18.39 -3.11 -12.64
N LEU A 205 -17.81 -1.95 -12.91
CA LEU A 205 -16.39 -1.69 -12.75
C LEU A 205 -16.12 -1.09 -11.38
N LEU A 206 -15.09 -1.59 -10.70
CA LEU A 206 -14.47 -0.93 -9.56
C LEU A 206 -13.37 -0.02 -10.09
N VAL A 207 -13.50 1.29 -9.91
CA VAL A 207 -12.54 2.27 -10.44
C VAL A 207 -11.80 2.94 -9.29
N THR A 208 -10.47 2.86 -9.31
CA THR A 208 -9.61 3.51 -8.31
C THR A 208 -8.42 4.17 -8.99
N LEU A 209 -8.41 5.51 -8.97
CA LEU A 209 -7.36 6.30 -9.59
C LEU A 209 -6.61 7.12 -8.53
N HIS A 210 -5.27 7.07 -8.59
CA HIS A 210 -4.37 7.89 -7.79
C HIS A 210 -3.51 8.77 -8.69
N PRO A 211 -3.08 9.97 -8.24
CA PRO A 211 -2.12 10.77 -8.99
C PRO A 211 -0.80 10.01 -9.21
N GLU A 212 -0.18 10.23 -10.35
CA GLU A 212 1.21 9.84 -10.60
C GLU A 212 2.11 10.99 -10.13
N THR A 213 2.81 10.80 -9.00
CA THR A 213 3.50 11.91 -8.33
C THR A 213 4.67 12.49 -9.11
N LEU A 214 5.28 11.73 -10.01
CA LEU A 214 6.32 12.22 -10.93
C LEU A 214 5.74 12.90 -12.18
N ALA A 215 4.49 12.59 -12.56
CA ALA A 215 3.79 13.15 -13.72
C ALA A 215 2.49 13.89 -13.31
N TYR A 216 2.48 14.53 -12.15
CA TYR A 216 1.27 15.14 -11.56
C TYR A 216 0.68 16.28 -12.42
N GLN A 217 1.45 16.83 -13.37
CA GLN A 217 0.99 17.88 -14.28
C GLN A 217 -0.08 17.38 -15.26
N ASP A 218 -0.05 16.09 -15.58
CA ASP A 218 -0.93 15.45 -16.55
C ASP A 218 -2.24 14.92 -15.92
N THR A 219 -2.43 15.09 -14.61
CA THR A 219 -3.56 14.52 -13.86
C THR A 219 -4.93 14.84 -14.49
N ASP A 220 -5.15 16.09 -14.92
CA ASP A 220 -6.44 16.52 -15.49
C ASP A 220 -6.71 15.80 -16.83
N GLN A 221 -5.67 15.61 -17.65
CA GLN A 221 -5.75 14.89 -18.93
C GLN A 221 -5.97 13.37 -18.68
N GLN A 222 -5.26 12.79 -17.73
CA GLN A 222 -5.39 11.38 -17.36
C GLN A 222 -6.83 11.05 -16.92
N VAL A 223 -7.43 11.91 -16.07
CA VAL A 223 -8.82 11.74 -15.63
C VAL A 223 -9.79 11.84 -16.81
N ALA A 224 -9.59 12.81 -17.73
CA ALA A 224 -10.44 12.95 -18.91
C ALA A 224 -10.36 11.70 -19.81
N ILE A 225 -9.16 11.21 -20.10
CA ILE A 225 -8.94 9.98 -20.88
C ILE A 225 -9.65 8.77 -20.25
N LEU A 226 -9.55 8.61 -18.93
CA LEU A 226 -10.25 7.52 -18.22
C LEU A 226 -11.77 7.65 -18.35
N LEU A 227 -12.33 8.83 -18.09
CA LEU A 227 -13.77 9.08 -18.17
C LEU A 227 -14.32 8.85 -19.60
N ASP A 228 -13.60 9.32 -20.63
CA ASP A 228 -13.95 9.09 -22.02
C ASP A 228 -13.98 7.59 -22.36
N ALA A 229 -12.98 6.82 -21.88
CA ALA A 229 -12.93 5.36 -22.07
C ALA A 229 -14.09 4.64 -21.38
N LEU A 230 -14.47 5.07 -20.18
CA LEU A 230 -15.59 4.53 -19.43
C LEU A 230 -16.95 4.85 -20.11
N GLU A 231 -17.06 6.06 -20.69
CA GLU A 231 -18.24 6.46 -21.47
C GLU A 231 -18.37 5.63 -22.76
N GLU A 232 -17.25 5.39 -23.48
CA GLU A 232 -17.21 4.57 -24.70
C GLU A 232 -17.67 3.11 -24.41
N VAL A 233 -17.21 2.55 -23.29
CA VAL A 233 -17.57 1.17 -22.91
C VAL A 233 -19.02 1.06 -22.41
N GLY A 234 -19.54 2.11 -21.79
CA GLY A 234 -20.94 2.16 -21.31
C GLY A 234 -21.28 1.28 -20.12
N ILE A 235 -20.28 0.70 -19.44
CA ILE A 235 -20.46 -0.15 -18.25
C ILE A 235 -20.63 0.73 -17.00
N GLN A 236 -21.43 0.23 -16.04
CA GLN A 236 -21.60 0.85 -14.72
C GLN A 236 -20.28 0.91 -13.96
N ALA A 237 -20.00 2.04 -13.30
CA ALA A 237 -18.76 2.24 -12.57
C ALA A 237 -18.98 2.76 -11.14
N VAL A 238 -18.26 2.15 -10.21
CA VAL A 238 -18.16 2.59 -8.80
C VAL A 238 -16.76 3.10 -8.58
N PHE A 239 -16.63 4.39 -8.33
CA PHE A 239 -15.37 5.06 -8.04
C PHE A 239 -15.16 5.09 -6.54
N THR A 240 -14.00 4.63 -6.11
CA THR A 240 -13.55 4.77 -4.72
C THR A 240 -12.63 5.99 -4.59
N GLY A 241 -12.62 6.60 -3.39
CA GLY A 241 -11.83 7.81 -3.16
C GLY A 241 -10.33 7.62 -3.45
N ALA A 242 -9.74 8.60 -4.13
CA ALA A 242 -8.29 8.70 -4.28
C ALA A 242 -7.65 8.98 -2.90
N ASN A 243 -6.41 8.52 -2.70
CA ASN A 243 -5.59 8.92 -1.56
C ASN A 243 -5.40 10.44 -1.54
N VAL A 244 -5.02 10.96 -0.36
CA VAL A 244 -4.69 12.38 -0.17
C VAL A 244 -3.25 12.63 -0.64
N ASP A 245 -3.01 12.41 -1.92
CA ASP A 245 -1.76 12.74 -2.59
C ASP A 245 -1.92 14.09 -3.30
N THR A 246 -0.80 14.72 -3.67
CA THR A 246 -0.79 15.97 -4.46
C THR A 246 -1.75 15.87 -5.65
N ARG A 247 -2.71 16.82 -5.75
CA ARG A 247 -3.80 16.86 -6.77
C ARG A 247 -4.88 15.76 -6.66
N GLY A 248 -4.94 14.95 -5.63
CA GLY A 248 -6.04 14.01 -5.41
C GLY A 248 -7.42 14.70 -5.34
N SER A 249 -7.46 15.98 -4.93
CA SER A 249 -8.68 16.80 -4.94
C SER A 249 -9.24 17.04 -6.36
N ARG A 250 -8.39 17.22 -7.37
CA ARG A 250 -8.82 17.42 -8.77
C ARG A 250 -9.44 16.15 -9.34
N ILE A 251 -8.83 14.98 -9.08
CA ILE A 251 -9.41 13.68 -9.46
C ILE A 251 -10.80 13.54 -8.85
N ARG A 252 -10.93 13.80 -7.55
CA ARG A 252 -12.24 13.70 -6.86
C ARG A 252 -13.28 14.62 -7.46
N SER A 253 -12.94 15.89 -7.72
CA SER A 253 -13.88 16.86 -8.31
C SER A 253 -14.34 16.46 -9.70
N ALA A 254 -13.44 15.99 -10.56
CA ALA A 254 -13.78 15.54 -11.91
C ALA A 254 -14.68 14.29 -11.90
N ILE A 255 -14.36 13.29 -11.06
CA ILE A 255 -15.16 12.08 -10.90
C ILE A 255 -16.54 12.41 -10.29
N GLN A 256 -16.61 13.31 -9.29
CA GLN A 256 -17.89 13.73 -8.72
C GLN A 256 -18.76 14.40 -9.79
N SER A 257 -18.22 15.33 -10.58
CA SER A 257 -18.95 15.97 -11.67
C SER A 257 -19.46 14.98 -12.73
N ALA A 258 -18.67 13.93 -13.03
CA ALA A 258 -19.10 12.86 -13.92
C ALA A 258 -20.20 12.00 -13.28
N SER A 259 -20.11 11.68 -12.00
CA SER A 259 -21.10 10.89 -11.25
C SER A 259 -22.44 11.63 -11.09
N ASP A 260 -22.42 12.97 -11.02
CA ASP A 260 -23.62 13.79 -10.93
C ASP A 260 -24.38 13.86 -12.28
N ARG A 261 -23.67 13.66 -13.41
CA ARG A 261 -24.25 13.69 -14.76
C ARG A 261 -24.69 12.33 -15.30
N ILE A 262 -24.03 11.25 -14.83
CA ILE A 262 -24.14 9.92 -15.45
C ILE A 262 -24.70 8.95 -14.42
N ASP A 263 -25.98 8.57 -14.57
CA ASP A 263 -26.71 7.74 -13.61
C ASP A 263 -26.08 6.38 -13.30
N ARG A 264 -25.27 5.82 -14.21
CA ARG A 264 -24.57 4.55 -14.01
C ARG A 264 -23.25 4.69 -13.23
N TYR A 265 -22.88 5.92 -12.83
CA TYR A 265 -21.67 6.18 -12.03
C TYR A 265 -22.03 6.48 -10.59
N ARG A 266 -21.21 5.99 -9.68
CA ARG A 266 -21.29 6.31 -8.24
C ARG A 266 -19.91 6.58 -7.71
N MET A 267 -19.75 7.71 -7.04
CA MET A 267 -18.55 8.02 -6.29
C MET A 267 -18.80 7.76 -4.81
N ILE A 268 -17.94 6.98 -4.19
CA ILE A 268 -17.98 6.65 -2.76
C ILE A 268 -16.65 7.03 -2.14
N ALA A 269 -16.70 7.88 -1.11
CA ALA A 269 -15.50 8.32 -0.40
C ALA A 269 -14.79 7.13 0.28
N SER A 270 -15.55 6.22 0.88
CA SER A 270 -15.05 4.99 1.48
C SER A 270 -16.18 3.97 1.69
N LEU A 271 -15.90 2.73 1.36
CA LEU A 271 -16.76 1.58 1.68
C LEU A 271 -16.30 0.85 2.96
N GLY A 272 -15.19 1.31 3.58
CA GLY A 272 -14.48 0.49 4.54
C GLY A 272 -13.92 -0.78 3.90
N GLN A 273 -13.16 -1.56 4.65
CA GLN A 273 -12.49 -2.76 4.12
C GLN A 273 -13.51 -3.84 3.71
N ALA A 274 -14.54 -4.06 4.55
CA ALA A 274 -15.59 -5.06 4.28
C ALA A 274 -16.37 -4.77 2.99
N GLY A 275 -16.75 -3.52 2.75
CA GLY A 275 -17.44 -3.09 1.54
C GLY A 275 -16.54 -3.12 0.32
N TYR A 276 -15.27 -2.73 0.44
CA TYR A 276 -14.30 -2.77 -0.65
C TYR A 276 -14.02 -4.20 -1.12
N PHE A 277 -13.81 -5.14 -0.19
CA PHE A 277 -13.66 -6.57 -0.53
C PHE A 277 -14.95 -7.17 -1.10
N GLY A 278 -16.10 -6.76 -0.56
CA GLY A 278 -17.38 -7.12 -1.14
C GLY A 278 -17.51 -6.65 -2.58
N LEU A 279 -17.12 -5.41 -2.87
CA LEU A 279 -17.14 -4.88 -4.24
C LEU A 279 -16.13 -5.58 -5.14
N MET A 280 -14.91 -5.88 -4.69
CA MET A 280 -13.95 -6.70 -5.45
C MET A 280 -14.50 -8.08 -5.81
N LYS A 281 -15.25 -8.71 -4.91
CA LYS A 281 -15.88 -10.02 -5.14
C LYS A 281 -17.00 -10.00 -6.18
N HIS A 282 -17.69 -8.87 -6.33
CA HIS A 282 -18.86 -8.74 -7.19
C HIS A 282 -18.64 -7.89 -8.44
N ALA A 283 -17.56 -7.12 -8.52
CA ALA A 283 -17.19 -6.35 -9.70
C ALA A 283 -16.83 -7.25 -10.89
N SER A 284 -17.05 -6.74 -12.08
CA SER A 284 -16.69 -7.42 -13.32
C SER A 284 -15.23 -7.26 -13.69
N ALA A 285 -14.65 -6.11 -13.36
CA ALA A 285 -13.23 -5.80 -13.44
C ALA A 285 -12.87 -4.61 -12.53
N MET A 286 -11.60 -4.48 -12.19
CA MET A 286 -11.03 -3.29 -11.57
C MET A 286 -10.29 -2.48 -12.62
N VAL A 287 -10.41 -1.15 -12.58
CA VAL A 287 -9.80 -0.23 -13.55
C VAL A 287 -9.09 0.90 -12.80
N GLY A 288 -7.89 1.24 -13.22
CA GLY A 288 -7.11 2.35 -12.66
C GLY A 288 -5.67 1.98 -12.37
N ASN A 289 -5.06 2.63 -11.37
CA ASN A 289 -3.64 2.46 -11.06
C ASN A 289 -3.38 2.20 -9.56
N SER A 290 -4.35 1.61 -8.87
CA SER A 290 -4.20 1.24 -7.45
C SER A 290 -3.40 -0.05 -7.29
N SER A 291 -2.54 -0.09 -6.25
CA SER A 291 -1.82 -1.31 -5.87
C SER A 291 -2.75 -2.47 -5.48
N SER A 292 -3.97 -2.18 -5.05
CA SER A 292 -4.99 -3.21 -4.76
C SER A 292 -5.32 -4.09 -5.97
N GLY A 293 -5.19 -3.56 -7.19
CA GLY A 293 -5.34 -4.34 -8.42
C GLY A 293 -4.27 -5.43 -8.58
N LEU A 294 -3.08 -5.19 -8.02
CA LEU A 294 -1.96 -6.13 -8.09
C LEU A 294 -1.93 -7.07 -6.88
N ILE A 295 -2.25 -6.56 -5.68
CA ILE A 295 -2.07 -7.27 -4.42
C ILE A 295 -3.33 -8.04 -4.02
N GLU A 296 -4.49 -7.38 -3.91
CA GLU A 296 -5.71 -7.99 -3.42
C GLU A 296 -6.56 -8.64 -4.53
N ALA A 297 -6.70 -7.98 -5.70
CA ALA A 297 -7.57 -8.42 -6.78
C ALA A 297 -7.31 -9.85 -7.28
N PRO A 298 -6.06 -10.36 -7.35
CA PRO A 298 -5.82 -11.76 -7.73
C PRO A 298 -6.50 -12.78 -6.81
N SER A 299 -6.65 -12.47 -5.51
CA SER A 299 -7.33 -13.35 -4.54
C SER A 299 -8.84 -13.44 -4.76
N PHE A 300 -9.42 -12.53 -5.54
CA PHE A 300 -10.83 -12.53 -5.94
C PHE A 300 -11.02 -13.01 -7.39
N GLU A 301 -9.97 -13.47 -8.06
CA GLU A 301 -9.99 -13.74 -9.50
C GLU A 301 -10.57 -12.56 -10.30
N LEU A 302 -10.33 -11.32 -9.82
CA LEU A 302 -10.85 -10.10 -10.41
C LEU A 302 -9.94 -9.63 -11.53
N PRO A 303 -10.43 -9.49 -12.78
CA PRO A 303 -9.67 -8.86 -13.86
C PRO A 303 -9.31 -7.44 -13.53
N VAL A 304 -8.10 -7.00 -13.93
CA VAL A 304 -7.60 -5.65 -13.67
C VAL A 304 -7.11 -5.01 -14.98
N VAL A 305 -7.54 -3.78 -15.23
CA VAL A 305 -6.95 -2.90 -16.24
C VAL A 305 -6.09 -1.89 -15.48
N ASN A 306 -4.77 -2.11 -15.49
CA ASN A 306 -3.81 -1.21 -14.87
C ASN A 306 -3.38 -0.14 -15.88
N ILE A 307 -3.56 1.14 -15.53
CA ILE A 307 -3.36 2.26 -16.44
C ILE A 307 -2.12 3.04 -16.02
N GLY A 308 -1.26 3.34 -16.99
CA GLY A 308 -0.07 4.15 -16.80
C GLY A 308 1.05 3.46 -16.03
N ASP A 309 2.02 4.25 -15.59
CA ASP A 309 3.31 3.75 -15.09
C ASP A 309 3.41 3.72 -13.55
N ARG A 310 2.36 4.19 -12.83
CA ARG A 310 2.41 4.25 -11.36
C ARG A 310 2.78 2.92 -10.69
N GLN A 311 2.39 1.80 -11.30
CA GLN A 311 2.71 0.46 -10.78
C GLN A 311 3.86 -0.20 -11.54
N GLN A 312 4.63 0.54 -12.34
CA GLN A 312 5.78 0.01 -13.09
C GLN A 312 6.80 -0.62 -12.12
N GLY A 313 7.37 -1.76 -12.54
CA GLY A 313 8.33 -2.54 -11.74
C GLY A 313 7.71 -3.49 -10.70
N ARG A 314 6.40 -3.41 -10.41
CA ARG A 314 5.71 -4.34 -9.50
C ARG A 314 5.37 -5.66 -10.18
N ILE A 315 5.35 -6.74 -9.39
CA ILE A 315 4.91 -8.07 -9.85
C ILE A 315 3.42 -8.03 -10.21
N ARG A 316 3.06 -8.70 -11.30
CA ARG A 316 1.69 -8.82 -11.79
C ARG A 316 1.20 -10.27 -11.74
N GLY A 317 -0.05 -10.44 -11.31
CA GLY A 317 -0.79 -11.69 -11.53
C GLY A 317 -1.29 -11.78 -12.98
N ALA A 318 -1.71 -12.96 -13.39
CA ALA A 318 -2.29 -13.18 -14.73
C ALA A 318 -3.61 -12.42 -14.97
N ASN A 319 -4.19 -11.85 -13.92
CA ASN A 319 -5.42 -11.05 -13.96
C ASN A 319 -5.21 -9.61 -14.42
N VAL A 320 -3.97 -9.15 -14.67
CA VAL A 320 -3.63 -7.75 -14.94
C VAL A 320 -3.38 -7.54 -16.44
N LEU A 321 -4.04 -6.54 -17.00
CA LEU A 321 -3.81 -5.98 -18.34
C LEU A 321 -3.23 -4.58 -18.17
N ASP A 322 -1.97 -4.37 -18.52
CA ASP A 322 -1.33 -3.05 -18.50
C ASP A 322 -1.64 -2.30 -19.79
N VAL A 323 -2.02 -1.02 -19.67
CA VAL A 323 -2.33 -0.14 -20.81
C VAL A 323 -1.81 1.28 -20.60
N PRO A 324 -1.41 1.98 -21.67
CA PRO A 324 -1.04 3.39 -21.60
C PRO A 324 -2.28 4.29 -21.37
N TRP A 325 -2.02 5.58 -21.07
CA TRP A 325 -3.04 6.62 -21.01
C TRP A 325 -3.59 6.96 -22.40
N GLU A 326 -4.37 6.05 -22.97
CA GLU A 326 -5.04 6.19 -24.27
C GLU A 326 -6.48 5.68 -24.18
N THR A 327 -7.46 6.51 -24.50
CA THR A 327 -8.90 6.20 -24.39
C THR A 327 -9.24 4.85 -25.03
N ARG A 328 -8.83 4.63 -26.29
CA ARG A 328 -9.13 3.39 -27.02
C ARG A 328 -8.44 2.16 -26.46
N ALA A 329 -7.20 2.30 -25.97
CA ALA A 329 -6.46 1.20 -25.34
C ALA A 329 -7.17 0.76 -24.05
N ILE A 330 -7.55 1.73 -23.21
CA ILE A 330 -8.28 1.49 -21.96
C ILE A 330 -9.64 0.84 -22.25
N ALA A 331 -10.42 1.39 -23.19
CA ALA A 331 -11.73 0.84 -23.54
C ALA A 331 -11.65 -0.62 -24.05
N LYS A 332 -10.69 -0.92 -24.92
CA LYS A 332 -10.43 -2.27 -25.42
C LYS A 332 -10.01 -3.23 -24.30
N ALA A 333 -9.14 -2.78 -23.38
CA ALA A 333 -8.72 -3.61 -22.26
C ALA A 333 -9.88 -3.90 -21.29
N ILE A 334 -10.77 -2.91 -21.03
CA ILE A 334 -11.97 -3.13 -20.22
C ILE A 334 -12.86 -4.18 -20.88
N GLN A 335 -13.11 -4.09 -22.19
CA GLN A 335 -13.91 -5.07 -22.92
C GLN A 335 -13.29 -6.47 -22.84
N THR A 336 -11.96 -6.58 -22.93
CA THR A 336 -11.23 -7.84 -22.76
C THR A 336 -11.38 -8.36 -21.33
N ALA A 337 -11.15 -7.52 -20.33
CA ALA A 337 -11.19 -7.88 -18.91
C ALA A 337 -12.57 -8.43 -18.48
N VAL A 338 -13.66 -7.84 -18.96
CA VAL A 338 -15.02 -8.30 -18.61
C VAL A 338 -15.47 -9.52 -19.41
N SER A 339 -14.73 -9.95 -20.44
CA SER A 339 -15.09 -11.06 -21.30
C SER A 339 -15.06 -12.41 -20.55
N PRO A 340 -15.97 -13.35 -20.87
CA PRO A 340 -15.94 -14.69 -20.31
C PRO A 340 -14.62 -15.44 -20.60
N ALA A 341 -14.02 -15.18 -21.76
CA ALA A 341 -12.76 -15.81 -22.18
C ALA A 341 -11.63 -15.42 -21.21
N PHE A 342 -11.43 -14.11 -20.95
CA PHE A 342 -10.39 -13.66 -20.04
C PHE A 342 -10.63 -14.13 -18.59
N LYS A 343 -11.89 -14.10 -18.12
CA LYS A 343 -12.24 -14.62 -16.79
C LYS A 343 -11.92 -16.11 -16.66
N THR A 344 -12.01 -16.88 -17.74
CA THR A 344 -11.64 -18.30 -17.73
C THR A 344 -10.12 -18.48 -17.61
N THR A 345 -9.31 -17.64 -18.25
CA THR A 345 -7.83 -17.74 -18.20
C THR A 345 -7.27 -17.42 -16.84
N ILE A 346 -7.92 -16.58 -16.05
CA ILE A 346 -7.43 -16.16 -14.73
C ILE A 346 -7.95 -17.03 -13.57
N ARG A 347 -8.86 -17.97 -13.84
CA ARG A 347 -9.36 -18.90 -12.81
C ARG A 347 -8.20 -19.71 -12.23
N GLN A 348 -8.22 -19.86 -10.91
CA GLN A 348 -7.22 -20.62 -10.14
C GLN A 348 -5.79 -20.05 -10.24
N THR A 349 -5.61 -18.81 -10.69
CA THR A 349 -4.32 -18.15 -10.68
C THR A 349 -3.90 -17.92 -9.22
N LYS A 350 -2.70 -18.38 -8.85
CA LYS A 350 -2.17 -18.11 -7.52
C LYS A 350 -1.83 -16.62 -7.39
N ASN A 351 -2.21 -16.02 -6.26
CA ASN A 351 -1.81 -14.67 -5.95
C ASN A 351 -0.28 -14.61 -5.71
N PRO A 352 0.49 -13.84 -6.50
CA PRO A 352 1.95 -13.77 -6.34
C PRO A 352 2.37 -13.12 -5.02
N TYR A 353 1.48 -12.38 -4.36
CA TYR A 353 1.75 -11.67 -3.11
C TYR A 353 1.46 -12.50 -1.85
N GLY A 354 0.99 -13.74 -1.99
CA GLY A 354 0.86 -14.64 -0.84
C GLY A 354 -0.51 -15.30 -0.69
N ASP A 355 -0.70 -15.91 0.46
CA ASP A 355 -1.80 -16.83 0.79
C ASP A 355 -2.67 -16.38 1.98
N GLY A 356 -2.49 -15.14 2.47
CA GLY A 356 -3.25 -14.60 3.60
C GLY A 356 -2.80 -15.09 4.98
N HIS A 357 -1.53 -15.46 5.13
CA HIS A 357 -0.93 -15.88 6.39
C HIS A 357 0.39 -15.15 6.70
N ALA A 358 0.56 -13.95 6.17
CA ALA A 358 1.78 -13.16 6.33
C ALA A 358 1.96 -12.66 7.76
N ALA A 359 0.88 -12.21 8.40
CA ALA A 359 0.92 -11.67 9.75
C ALA A 359 1.49 -12.68 10.76
N LYS A 360 1.01 -13.94 10.70
CA LYS A 360 1.52 -15.00 11.56
C LYS A 360 3.02 -15.23 11.35
N ARG A 361 3.49 -15.29 10.09
CA ARG A 361 4.91 -15.46 9.76
C ARG A 361 5.77 -14.32 10.31
N ILE A 362 5.30 -13.08 10.21
CA ILE A 362 5.98 -11.90 10.75
C ILE A 362 6.07 -11.99 12.28
N VAL A 363 4.95 -12.24 12.95
CA VAL A 363 4.91 -12.38 14.41
C VAL A 363 5.85 -13.52 14.90
N ASP A 364 5.83 -14.68 14.24
CA ASP A 364 6.71 -15.81 14.56
C ASP A 364 8.20 -15.45 14.43
N VAL A 365 8.59 -14.62 13.47
CA VAL A 365 9.97 -14.11 13.33
C VAL A 365 10.29 -13.11 14.42
N LEU A 366 9.42 -12.11 14.63
CA LEU A 366 9.62 -11.06 15.64
C LEU A 366 9.73 -11.65 17.06
N GLU A 367 8.99 -12.72 17.34
CA GLU A 367 9.04 -13.42 18.63
C GLU A 367 10.38 -14.16 18.82
N ARG A 368 10.85 -14.84 17.79
CA ARG A 368 12.05 -15.68 17.88
C ARG A 368 13.37 -14.93 17.74
N ILE A 369 13.43 -13.85 16.97
CA ILE A 369 14.69 -13.14 16.70
C ILE A 369 15.21 -12.45 17.97
N PRO A 370 16.46 -12.70 18.39
CA PRO A 370 17.03 -11.98 19.52
C PRO A 370 17.33 -10.52 19.13
N VAL A 371 16.98 -9.59 20.02
CA VAL A 371 17.39 -8.19 19.90
C VAL A 371 18.72 -8.00 20.62
N ASP A 372 19.81 -8.23 19.90
CA ASP A 372 21.17 -8.24 20.43
C ASP A 372 22.15 -7.49 19.52
N LYS A 373 23.43 -7.52 19.87
CA LYS A 373 24.50 -6.87 19.10
C LYS A 373 24.64 -7.43 17.68
N ARG A 374 24.28 -8.69 17.44
CA ARG A 374 24.31 -9.31 16.11
C ARG A 374 23.24 -8.71 15.21
N LEU A 375 22.03 -8.48 15.76
CA LEU A 375 20.97 -7.82 15.02
C LEU A 375 21.35 -6.39 14.65
N LEU A 376 21.89 -5.61 15.60
CA LEU A 376 22.28 -4.20 15.41
C LEU A 376 23.44 -4.04 14.43
N ARG A 377 24.43 -4.95 14.46
CA ARG A 377 25.60 -4.83 13.60
C ARG A 377 25.31 -5.41 12.22
N LYS A 378 25.11 -4.52 11.25
CA LYS A 378 24.95 -4.90 9.84
C LYS A 378 26.31 -5.00 9.15
N HIS A 379 26.46 -6.01 8.30
CA HIS A 379 27.57 -6.11 7.35
C HIS A 379 27.02 -5.85 5.97
N PHE A 380 27.75 -5.11 5.15
CA PHE A 380 27.42 -4.98 3.74
C PHE A 380 27.84 -6.27 3.01
N ILE A 381 26.90 -6.89 2.31
CA ILE A 381 27.15 -8.10 1.53
C ILE A 381 27.32 -7.70 0.06
N ASP A 382 28.51 -7.87 -0.48
CA ASP A 382 28.80 -7.55 -1.87
C ASP A 382 28.08 -8.54 -2.80
N ALA A 383 27.16 -8.04 -3.60
CA ALA A 383 26.42 -8.85 -4.59
C ALA A 383 27.28 -9.16 -5.83
N ILE A 384 28.29 -8.33 -6.12
CA ILE A 384 29.24 -8.46 -7.22
C ILE A 384 30.65 -8.43 -6.62
N PRO A 385 31.59 -9.32 -7.04
CA PRO A 385 32.99 -9.23 -6.61
C PRO A 385 33.57 -7.85 -6.95
N LEU A 386 34.12 -7.15 -5.96
CA LEU A 386 34.64 -5.77 -6.08
C LEU A 386 35.76 -5.61 -7.14
N HIS A 387 36.25 -6.69 -7.73
CA HIS A 387 37.34 -6.69 -8.72
C HIS A 387 36.88 -6.70 -10.18
N GLN A 388 35.60 -6.71 -10.47
CA GLN A 388 35.12 -6.52 -11.85
C GLN A 388 34.98 -5.02 -12.14
N PRO A 389 35.70 -4.48 -13.17
CA PRO A 389 35.55 -3.08 -13.55
C PRO A 389 34.09 -2.84 -13.98
N ILE A 390 33.50 -1.79 -13.46
CA ILE A 390 32.19 -1.29 -13.91
C ILE A 390 32.38 -0.94 -15.38
N GLN A 391 31.70 -1.65 -16.28
CA GLN A 391 31.64 -1.26 -17.69
C GLN A 391 30.96 0.12 -17.75
N GLN A 392 31.73 1.14 -18.12
CA GLN A 392 31.17 2.46 -18.39
C GLN A 392 30.42 2.38 -19.71
N GLU A 393 29.11 2.35 -19.66
CA GLU A 393 28.31 2.65 -20.83
C GLU A 393 28.53 4.14 -21.15
N SER A 394 29.00 4.42 -22.36
CA SER A 394 29.14 5.80 -22.86
C SER A 394 27.74 6.40 -23.02
N TRP A 395 27.46 7.42 -22.26
CA TRP A 395 26.25 8.29 -22.39
C TRP A 395 26.31 9.10 -23.68
#